data_883182d235c973b433a2a3c1ee200a27
#
_entry.id   883182d235c973b433a2a3c1ee200a27
#
_cell.length_a   1.000
_cell.length_b   1.000
_cell.length_c   1.000
_cell.angle_alpha   90.00
_cell.angle_beta   90.00
_cell.angle_gamma   90.00
#
_symmetry.space_group_name_H-M   'P 1'
#
loop_
_entity.id
_entity.type
_entity.pdbx_description
1 polymer ?
#
loop_
_entity_poly.entity_id
_entity_poly.type
_entity_poly.pdbx_seq_one_letter_code
_entity_poly.pdbx_strand_id
1 'polypeptide(L)'
;MFTEDRQLYIAHCDNGNINLVGKMANRHGLICGATGTGKTVTLQVLAESFSQAGVPCFMADMKGDLSGISQAGKMSGFIEKRLPEFFPMENPADELGNLSGEATSQLSTFNSQLFHGCPTRFFDVFGEQGHPLRATVSDMGPQLLARLLALNETQTGVLNIVFKIADDRGLLLIDMKDLRLMLDYVAKNAKEFTTTYGNISAVSVGAIQRALLTLEAEGADKFFGEPAFNVYDFLQTEGGHGIMNVLAADKLMLNPKLYSTFLLWLLSELYTQLPEVGDMELPKLIFFFDEAHMLFKDTSKALVDKIEQVIRLVRSKGVGVYFVTQSPDDIPEAIAGQLGNRILHGLRAYTPKEQKTVRAAAQTFRANPNFNTERAILELGTGEALISFLDEKGAPCIVERAKILFPLSQIGAITDEQRQQLIRSSRLYGTYEKSFDRESAYEVLVAEQQEAEKRAQKEAEEEAKRKEKEAKEKEKAAKEKEKSKSKSKKKSTAQKAVEKTINTTATTFGRQLGKSIFRSILGGIFKK
;
A
#
# COMPACT_ATOMS: atom_id res chain seq x y z
N MET A 1 -12.98 -3.98 -29.34
CA MET A 1 -11.61 -4.29 -28.88
C MET A 1 -11.44 -5.74 -28.48
N PHE A 2 -12.45 -6.41 -27.94
CA PHE A 2 -12.42 -7.84 -27.65
C PHE A 2 -13.07 -8.60 -28.79
N THR A 3 -12.34 -9.56 -29.39
CA THR A 3 -12.78 -10.31 -30.57
C THR A 3 -13.50 -11.61 -30.18
N GLU A 4 -14.30 -12.18 -31.09
CA GLU A 4 -14.99 -13.48 -30.90
C GLU A 4 -13.99 -14.60 -30.60
N ASP A 5 -12.78 -14.53 -31.12
CA ASP A 5 -11.69 -15.50 -30.87
C ASP A 5 -10.99 -15.29 -29.51
N ARG A 6 -11.57 -14.51 -28.60
CA ARG A 6 -11.04 -14.18 -27.27
C ARG A 6 -9.65 -13.52 -27.31
N GLN A 7 -9.39 -12.75 -28.35
CA GLN A 7 -8.19 -11.94 -28.50
C GLN A 7 -8.50 -10.47 -28.21
N LEU A 8 -7.51 -9.75 -27.73
CA LEU A 8 -7.62 -8.33 -27.40
C LEU A 8 -6.96 -7.54 -28.53
N TYR A 9 -7.75 -6.87 -29.36
CA TYR A 9 -7.25 -6.01 -30.43
C TYR A 9 -6.72 -4.71 -29.88
N ILE A 10 -5.40 -4.49 -30.01
CA ILE A 10 -4.69 -3.37 -29.36
C ILE A 10 -4.16 -2.36 -30.37
N ALA A 11 -3.71 -2.81 -31.53
CA ALA A 11 -3.05 -1.97 -32.50
C ALA A 11 -3.23 -2.50 -33.91
N HIS A 12 -2.91 -1.67 -34.91
CA HIS A 12 -2.95 -2.01 -36.32
C HIS A 12 -1.60 -1.72 -36.97
N CYS A 13 -1.13 -2.62 -37.81
CA CYS A 13 0.04 -2.45 -38.66
C CYS A 13 -0.29 -2.77 -40.12
N ASP A 14 0.66 -2.56 -41.03
CA ASP A 14 0.46 -2.85 -42.46
C ASP A 14 0.08 -4.30 -42.75
N ASN A 15 0.43 -5.22 -41.87
CA ASN A 15 0.12 -6.65 -41.94
C ASN A 15 -1.24 -7.02 -41.32
N GLY A 16 -1.99 -6.06 -40.78
CA GLY A 16 -3.29 -6.26 -40.13
C GLY A 16 -3.31 -5.97 -38.64
N ASN A 17 -4.25 -6.62 -37.95
CA ASN A 17 -4.48 -6.36 -36.54
C ASN A 17 -3.41 -7.01 -35.67
N ILE A 18 -2.99 -6.29 -34.63
CA ILE A 18 -2.12 -6.79 -33.57
C ILE A 18 -2.98 -7.06 -32.35
N ASN A 19 -3.09 -8.34 -32.02
CA ASN A 19 -3.91 -8.85 -30.92
C ASN A 19 -3.03 -9.40 -29.80
N LEU A 20 -3.41 -9.09 -28.57
CA LEU A 20 -2.87 -9.76 -27.39
C LEU A 20 -3.71 -11.03 -27.12
N VAL A 21 -3.05 -12.16 -27.10
CA VAL A 21 -3.69 -13.46 -26.79
C VAL A 21 -4.11 -13.49 -25.32
N GLY A 22 -5.41 -13.66 -25.05
CA GLY A 22 -5.98 -13.58 -23.70
C GLY A 22 -5.26 -14.45 -22.67
N LYS A 23 -5.03 -15.74 -22.99
CA LYS A 23 -4.32 -16.68 -22.09
C LYS A 23 -2.85 -16.33 -21.83
N MET A 24 -2.26 -15.45 -22.65
CA MET A 24 -0.89 -14.96 -22.47
C MET A 24 -0.82 -13.61 -21.74
N ALA A 25 -1.95 -12.98 -21.45
CA ALA A 25 -1.99 -11.68 -20.80
C ALA A 25 -1.45 -11.73 -19.35
N ASN A 26 -1.57 -12.86 -18.64
CA ASN A 26 -0.97 -13.05 -17.30
C ASN A 26 0.55 -13.30 -17.33
N ARG A 27 1.18 -13.31 -18.53
CA ARG A 27 2.65 -13.40 -18.69
C ARG A 27 3.32 -12.03 -18.53
N HIS A 28 2.61 -11.10 -17.92
CA HIS A 28 3.05 -9.75 -17.62
C HIS A 28 3.43 -8.93 -18.86
N GLY A 29 3.60 -7.64 -18.70
CA GLY A 29 3.93 -6.76 -19.82
C GLY A 29 4.70 -5.51 -19.43
N LEU A 30 5.29 -4.88 -20.47
CA LEU A 30 5.98 -3.62 -20.36
C LEU A 30 5.43 -2.65 -21.41
N ILE A 31 5.01 -1.46 -20.98
CA ILE A 31 4.68 -0.32 -21.82
C ILE A 31 5.72 0.75 -21.55
N CYS A 32 6.57 1.03 -22.54
CA CYS A 32 7.66 1.96 -22.34
C CYS A 32 7.69 3.04 -23.44
N GLY A 33 8.23 4.22 -23.13
CA GLY A 33 8.40 5.30 -24.11
C GLY A 33 8.55 6.66 -23.46
N ALA A 34 9.07 7.64 -24.20
CA ALA A 34 9.24 9.00 -23.72
C ALA A 34 7.89 9.67 -23.35
N THR A 35 7.95 10.75 -22.59
CA THR A 35 6.74 11.53 -22.23
C THR A 35 6.06 12.07 -23.50
N GLY A 36 4.72 11.96 -23.55
CA GLY A 36 3.91 12.46 -24.68
C GLY A 36 3.87 11.54 -25.90
N THR A 37 4.40 10.31 -25.84
CA THR A 37 4.38 9.35 -26.97
C THR A 37 3.13 8.49 -27.06
N GLY A 38 2.27 8.50 -26.02
CA GLY A 38 0.99 7.77 -26.01
C GLY A 38 0.89 6.61 -25.02
N LYS A 39 1.83 6.47 -24.06
CA LYS A 39 1.80 5.38 -23.07
C LYS A 39 0.48 5.27 -22.29
N THR A 40 -0.01 6.40 -21.76
CA THR A 40 -1.28 6.44 -20.99
C THR A 40 -2.47 6.00 -21.85
N VAL A 41 -2.48 6.42 -23.12
CA VAL A 41 -3.50 5.98 -24.10
C VAL A 41 -3.41 4.47 -24.32
N THR A 42 -2.21 3.92 -24.49
CA THR A 42 -2.00 2.49 -24.65
C THR A 42 -2.45 1.69 -23.42
N LEU A 43 -2.13 2.17 -22.22
CA LEU A 43 -2.62 1.58 -20.98
C LEU A 43 -4.16 1.58 -20.96
N GLN A 44 -4.79 2.71 -21.31
CA GLN A 44 -6.25 2.86 -21.35
C GLN A 44 -6.88 1.89 -22.36
N VAL A 45 -6.33 1.78 -23.58
CA VAL A 45 -6.80 0.83 -24.61
C VAL A 45 -6.71 -0.62 -24.12
N LEU A 46 -5.61 -1.01 -23.47
CA LEU A 46 -5.45 -2.34 -22.89
C LEU A 46 -6.50 -2.58 -21.78
N ALA A 47 -6.66 -1.64 -20.86
CA ALA A 47 -7.61 -1.75 -19.75
C ALA A 47 -9.05 -1.86 -20.26
N GLU A 48 -9.45 -1.05 -21.24
CA GLU A 48 -10.77 -1.14 -21.90
C GLU A 48 -10.98 -2.51 -22.56
N SER A 49 -9.96 -3.01 -23.27
CA SER A 49 -10.03 -4.33 -23.92
C SER A 49 -10.20 -5.44 -22.89
N PHE A 50 -9.51 -5.38 -21.77
CA PHE A 50 -9.70 -6.31 -20.65
C PHE A 50 -11.08 -6.17 -20.02
N SER A 51 -11.57 -4.92 -19.80
CA SER A 51 -12.92 -4.70 -19.28
C SER A 51 -13.98 -5.35 -20.15
N GLN A 52 -13.92 -5.15 -21.47
CA GLN A 52 -14.84 -5.75 -22.44
C GLN A 52 -14.76 -7.28 -22.43
N ALA A 53 -13.59 -7.84 -22.15
CA ALA A 53 -13.39 -9.27 -21.99
C ALA A 53 -13.91 -9.83 -20.63
N GLY A 54 -14.45 -8.97 -19.76
CA GLY A 54 -14.90 -9.37 -18.41
C GLY A 54 -13.75 -9.49 -17.40
N VAL A 55 -12.56 -8.97 -17.71
CA VAL A 55 -11.37 -9.02 -16.85
C VAL A 55 -11.24 -7.69 -16.10
N PRO A 56 -11.37 -7.69 -14.78
CA PRO A 56 -11.14 -6.49 -13.98
C PRO A 56 -9.67 -6.06 -14.01
N CYS A 57 -9.44 -4.76 -13.87
CA CYS A 57 -8.11 -4.18 -13.80
C CYS A 57 -7.92 -3.36 -12.53
N PHE A 58 -6.69 -3.32 -12.03
CA PHE A 58 -6.25 -2.36 -11.03
C PHE A 58 -5.24 -1.41 -11.68
N MET A 59 -5.39 -0.12 -11.44
CA MET A 59 -4.53 0.92 -12.00
C MET A 59 -4.11 1.90 -10.91
N ALA A 60 -2.80 2.07 -10.71
CA ALA A 60 -2.27 3.12 -9.85
C ALA A 60 -2.15 4.42 -10.66
N ASP A 61 -3.03 5.35 -10.39
CA ASP A 61 -3.11 6.64 -11.09
C ASP A 61 -2.30 7.71 -10.34
N MET A 62 -1.12 8.01 -10.86
CA MET A 62 -0.18 8.96 -10.25
C MET A 62 -0.47 10.41 -10.60
N LYS A 63 -1.21 10.64 -11.69
CA LYS A 63 -1.45 11.98 -12.26
C LYS A 63 -2.92 12.37 -12.27
N GLY A 64 -3.82 11.45 -11.95
CA GLY A 64 -5.25 11.63 -12.01
C GLY A 64 -5.84 11.51 -13.42
N ASP A 65 -5.02 11.25 -14.45
CA ASP A 65 -5.44 11.23 -15.85
C ASP A 65 -6.08 9.90 -16.30
N LEU A 66 -5.91 8.81 -15.55
CA LEU A 66 -6.58 7.53 -15.81
C LEU A 66 -8.04 7.50 -15.38
N SER A 67 -8.47 8.45 -14.56
CA SER A 67 -9.86 8.52 -14.07
C SER A 67 -10.90 8.67 -15.19
N GLY A 68 -10.49 9.22 -16.36
CA GLY A 68 -11.35 9.38 -17.52
C GLY A 68 -11.89 8.07 -18.10
N ILE A 69 -11.25 6.93 -17.81
CA ILE A 69 -11.74 5.60 -18.24
C ILE A 69 -13.19 5.32 -17.77
N SER A 70 -13.64 6.02 -16.75
CA SER A 70 -15.01 5.91 -16.20
C SER A 70 -16.09 6.62 -17.02
N GLN A 71 -15.71 7.47 -17.97
CA GLN A 71 -16.63 8.29 -18.75
C GLN A 71 -16.53 7.95 -20.23
N ALA A 72 -17.62 8.14 -20.97
CA ALA A 72 -17.60 7.99 -22.42
C ALA A 72 -16.65 9.01 -23.07
N GLY A 73 -15.87 8.56 -24.03
CA GLY A 73 -15.03 9.41 -24.86
C GLY A 73 -15.85 10.34 -25.75
N LYS A 74 -15.14 11.15 -26.53
CA LYS A 74 -15.74 12.05 -27.51
C LYS A 74 -14.93 12.03 -28.79
N MET A 75 -15.62 12.18 -29.92
CA MET A 75 -14.97 12.38 -31.20
C MET A 75 -14.03 13.59 -31.14
N SER A 76 -12.83 13.44 -31.63
CA SER A 76 -11.83 14.50 -31.74
C SER A 76 -11.19 14.43 -33.11
N GLY A 77 -10.63 15.55 -33.61
CA GLY A 77 -9.99 15.57 -34.92
C GLY A 77 -8.82 14.58 -35.09
N PHE A 78 -8.25 14.09 -33.95
CA PHE A 78 -7.28 13.01 -33.94
C PHE A 78 -7.96 11.65 -34.20
N ILE A 79 -9.08 11.39 -33.54
CA ILE A 79 -9.84 10.13 -33.69
C ILE A 79 -10.47 10.07 -35.07
N GLU A 80 -11.08 11.18 -35.58
CA GLU A 80 -11.65 11.26 -36.92
C GLU A 80 -10.65 10.85 -38.01
N LYS A 81 -9.41 11.32 -37.90
CA LYS A 81 -8.34 10.99 -38.86
C LYS A 81 -7.93 9.53 -38.81
N ARG A 82 -7.99 8.90 -37.65
CA ARG A 82 -7.55 7.51 -37.42
C ARG A 82 -8.66 6.48 -37.58
N LEU A 83 -9.90 6.88 -37.40
CA LEU A 83 -11.06 5.98 -37.44
C LEU A 83 -11.06 5.05 -38.68
N PRO A 84 -10.83 5.54 -39.91
CA PRO A 84 -10.81 4.68 -41.12
C PRO A 84 -9.68 3.65 -41.15
N GLU A 85 -8.58 3.90 -40.39
CA GLU A 85 -7.45 2.98 -40.33
C GLU A 85 -7.77 1.73 -39.50
N PHE A 86 -8.62 1.86 -38.47
CA PHE A 86 -8.96 0.80 -37.55
C PHE A 86 -10.29 0.13 -37.85
N PHE A 87 -11.22 0.86 -38.44
CA PHE A 87 -12.54 0.38 -38.80
C PHE A 87 -12.79 0.76 -40.27
N PRO A 88 -12.26 -0.04 -41.23
CA PRO A 88 -12.49 0.22 -42.64
C PRO A 88 -13.98 0.14 -42.95
N MET A 89 -14.62 1.26 -43.18
CA MET A 89 -16.01 1.34 -43.64
C MET A 89 -16.05 1.04 -45.14
N GLU A 90 -16.96 0.18 -45.57
CA GLU A 90 -17.08 -0.24 -46.96
C GLU A 90 -17.36 0.94 -47.90
N ASN A 91 -17.90 2.09 -47.42
CA ASN A 91 -18.06 3.33 -48.16
C ASN A 91 -18.13 4.56 -47.21
N PRO A 92 -17.00 5.16 -46.79
CA PRO A 92 -17.01 6.36 -45.94
C PRO A 92 -17.64 7.58 -46.65
N ALA A 93 -17.65 7.61 -48.01
CA ALA A 93 -18.18 8.72 -48.78
C ALA A 93 -19.71 8.70 -48.93
N ASP A 94 -20.35 7.55 -48.85
CA ASP A 94 -21.79 7.42 -49.02
C ASP A 94 -22.56 7.73 -47.69
N GLU A 95 -21.97 7.51 -46.54
CA GLU A 95 -22.58 7.86 -45.28
C GLU A 95 -22.22 9.26 -44.76
N LEU A 96 -21.04 9.78 -45.05
CA LEU A 96 -20.64 11.17 -44.71
C LEU A 96 -21.05 12.21 -45.75
N GLY A 97 -21.23 11.83 -47.01
CA GLY A 97 -21.48 12.78 -48.13
C GLY A 97 -22.92 13.23 -48.27
N ASN A 98 -23.91 12.60 -47.70
CA ASN A 98 -25.34 12.96 -47.76
C ASN A 98 -25.90 13.62 -46.49
N LEU A 99 -25.04 14.11 -45.62
CA LEU A 99 -25.42 14.64 -44.29
C LEU A 99 -25.71 16.16 -44.34
N SER A 100 -26.69 16.60 -45.12
CA SER A 100 -27.28 17.92 -44.94
C SER A 100 -28.50 17.81 -44.01
N GLY A 101 -28.39 18.30 -42.79
CA GLY A 101 -29.50 18.55 -41.87
C GLY A 101 -29.89 17.41 -40.89
N GLU A 102 -29.84 16.15 -41.28
CA GLU A 102 -30.08 14.97 -40.41
C GLU A 102 -28.76 14.43 -39.81
N ALA A 103 -27.66 14.91 -40.27
CA ALA A 103 -26.31 14.50 -39.92
C ALA A 103 -25.97 14.61 -38.44
N THR A 104 -26.49 15.65 -37.79
CA THR A 104 -26.14 15.87 -36.36
C THR A 104 -26.76 14.83 -35.47
N SER A 105 -27.95 14.30 -35.80
CA SER A 105 -28.60 13.24 -35.02
C SER A 105 -27.97 11.86 -35.28
N GLN A 106 -27.59 11.54 -36.51
CA GLN A 106 -26.91 10.28 -36.86
C GLN A 106 -25.48 10.25 -36.32
N LEU A 107 -24.74 11.36 -36.41
CA LEU A 107 -23.42 11.48 -35.81
C LEU A 107 -23.47 11.38 -34.28
N SER A 108 -24.49 11.95 -33.64
CA SER A 108 -24.69 11.84 -32.20
C SER A 108 -25.02 10.40 -31.78
N THR A 109 -25.82 9.68 -32.58
CA THR A 109 -26.17 8.28 -32.36
C THR A 109 -24.95 7.37 -32.56
N PHE A 110 -24.17 7.58 -33.64
CA PHE A 110 -22.93 6.86 -33.87
C PHE A 110 -21.92 7.10 -32.75
N ASN A 111 -21.73 8.35 -32.33
CA ASN A 111 -20.85 8.69 -31.20
C ASN A 111 -21.32 8.03 -29.90
N SER A 112 -22.60 8.00 -29.61
CA SER A 112 -23.14 7.34 -28.40
C SER A 112 -23.04 5.81 -28.44
N GLN A 113 -22.98 5.21 -29.62
CA GLN A 113 -22.76 3.78 -29.80
C GLN A 113 -21.27 3.41 -29.74
N LEU A 114 -20.38 4.27 -30.24
CA LEU A 114 -18.95 4.03 -30.28
C LEU A 114 -18.29 4.27 -28.91
N PHE A 115 -18.59 5.44 -28.30
CA PHE A 115 -17.91 5.84 -27.06
C PHE A 115 -18.68 5.41 -25.82
N HIS A 116 -17.98 4.79 -24.91
CA HIS A 116 -18.50 4.36 -23.62
C HIS A 116 -17.43 4.40 -22.54
N GLY A 117 -17.82 4.58 -21.29
CA GLY A 117 -16.94 4.40 -20.13
C GLY A 117 -16.92 2.96 -19.66
N CYS A 118 -15.90 2.60 -18.92
CA CYS A 118 -15.83 1.32 -18.21
C CYS A 118 -16.45 1.45 -16.81
N PRO A 119 -17.07 0.39 -16.26
CA PRO A 119 -17.46 0.37 -14.86
C PRO A 119 -16.22 0.59 -14.00
N THR A 120 -16.24 1.60 -13.13
CA THR A 120 -15.04 2.06 -12.44
C THR A 120 -15.31 2.27 -10.96
N ARG A 121 -14.35 1.89 -10.12
CA ARG A 121 -14.30 2.17 -8.68
C ARG A 121 -13.03 2.94 -8.37
N PHE A 122 -13.16 3.95 -7.54
CA PHE A 122 -12.02 4.74 -7.08
C PHE A 122 -11.62 4.33 -5.67
N PHE A 123 -10.32 4.20 -5.46
CA PHE A 123 -9.71 3.88 -4.17
C PHE A 123 -8.67 4.93 -3.81
N ASP A 124 -8.49 5.13 -2.51
CA ASP A 124 -7.50 6.07 -2.00
C ASP A 124 -7.06 5.63 -0.59
N VAL A 125 -5.77 5.50 -0.36
CA VAL A 125 -5.24 5.18 0.98
C VAL A 125 -5.65 6.22 2.02
N PHE A 126 -5.79 7.49 1.60
CA PHE A 126 -6.17 8.60 2.49
C PHE A 126 -7.68 8.81 2.58
N GLY A 127 -8.48 8.13 1.74
CA GLY A 127 -9.95 8.20 1.76
C GLY A 127 -10.54 9.53 1.26
N GLU A 128 -9.78 10.31 0.48
CA GLU A 128 -10.22 11.62 -0.02
C GLU A 128 -10.79 11.55 -1.45
N GLN A 129 -10.16 10.75 -2.30
CA GLN A 129 -10.48 10.63 -3.72
C GLN A 129 -11.09 9.28 -4.12
N GLY A 130 -11.35 8.41 -3.17
CA GLY A 130 -11.88 7.06 -3.40
C GLY A 130 -12.27 6.35 -2.11
N HIS A 131 -12.74 5.12 -2.23
CA HIS A 131 -12.96 4.25 -1.08
C HIS A 131 -11.64 4.04 -0.33
N PRO A 132 -11.61 4.19 1.00
CA PRO A 132 -10.39 3.99 1.76
C PRO A 132 -9.86 2.57 1.62
N LEU A 133 -8.57 2.46 1.31
CA LEU A 133 -7.85 1.19 1.32
C LEU A 133 -7.07 1.07 2.62
N ARG A 134 -7.49 0.15 3.49
CA ARG A 134 -6.81 -0.12 4.76
C ARG A 134 -6.32 -1.55 4.84
N ALA A 135 -5.24 -1.73 5.59
CA ALA A 135 -4.73 -3.01 6.02
C ALA A 135 -4.58 -3.01 7.54
N THR A 136 -4.68 -4.16 8.18
CA THR A 136 -4.27 -4.25 9.57
C THR A 136 -2.74 -4.37 9.67
N VAL A 137 -2.18 -4.00 10.80
CA VAL A 137 -0.76 -4.25 11.10
C VAL A 137 -0.45 -5.74 11.00
N SER A 138 -1.38 -6.60 11.45
CA SER A 138 -1.27 -8.06 11.34
C SER A 138 -1.21 -8.53 9.89
N ASP A 139 -2.05 -7.99 8.98
CA ASP A 139 -2.04 -8.34 7.55
C ASP A 139 -0.72 -7.94 6.87
N MET A 140 -0.18 -6.78 7.21
CA MET A 140 1.13 -6.34 6.73
C MET A 140 2.24 -7.30 7.19
N GLY A 141 2.15 -7.76 8.43
CA GLY A 141 3.12 -8.64 9.05
C GLY A 141 4.48 -8.00 9.35
N PRO A 142 5.28 -8.64 10.21
CA PRO A 142 6.52 -8.03 10.70
C PRO A 142 7.59 -7.85 9.62
N GLN A 143 7.60 -8.68 8.57
CA GLN A 143 8.63 -8.64 7.53
C GLN A 143 8.44 -7.44 6.57
N LEU A 144 7.21 -7.18 6.13
CA LEU A 144 6.92 -6.03 5.27
C LEU A 144 7.01 -4.73 6.07
N LEU A 145 6.52 -4.75 7.31
CA LEU A 145 6.60 -3.59 8.20
C LEU A 145 8.06 -3.23 8.55
N ALA A 146 8.92 -4.22 8.83
CA ALA A 146 10.35 -3.98 9.07
C ALA A 146 11.03 -3.28 7.88
N ARG A 147 10.64 -3.63 6.65
CA ARG A 147 11.14 -2.99 5.43
C ARG A 147 10.61 -1.57 5.27
N LEU A 148 9.31 -1.37 5.49
CA LEU A 148 8.69 -0.04 5.46
C LEU A 148 9.39 0.92 6.43
N LEU A 149 9.70 0.42 7.62
CA LEU A 149 10.40 1.16 8.67
C LEU A 149 11.94 1.23 8.47
N ALA A 150 12.48 0.59 7.42
CA ALA A 150 13.92 0.50 7.15
C ALA A 150 14.74 -0.04 8.34
N LEU A 151 14.23 -1.07 9.02
CA LEU A 151 14.85 -1.68 10.19
C LEU A 151 16.06 -2.56 9.80
N ASN A 152 17.08 -2.57 10.64
CA ASN A 152 18.18 -3.52 10.53
C ASN A 152 17.78 -4.92 11.05
N GLU A 153 18.64 -5.93 10.87
CA GLU A 153 18.36 -7.32 11.28
C GLU A 153 18.00 -7.46 12.76
N THR A 154 18.72 -6.76 13.65
CA THR A 154 18.46 -6.81 15.10
C THR A 154 17.08 -6.20 15.44
N GLN A 155 16.74 -5.08 14.84
CA GLN A 155 15.43 -4.42 15.01
C GLN A 155 14.30 -5.25 14.41
N THR A 156 14.52 -5.85 13.25
CA THR A 156 13.59 -6.80 12.61
C THR A 156 13.36 -8.02 13.51
N GLY A 157 14.41 -8.54 14.14
CA GLY A 157 14.29 -9.62 15.13
C GLY A 157 13.41 -9.24 16.31
N VAL A 158 13.60 -8.03 16.85
CA VAL A 158 12.73 -7.53 17.95
C VAL A 158 11.29 -7.36 17.49
N LEU A 159 11.07 -6.83 16.27
CA LEU A 159 9.72 -6.69 15.72
C LEU A 159 9.03 -8.07 15.56
N ASN A 160 9.75 -9.08 15.06
CA ASN A 160 9.24 -10.45 14.96
C ASN A 160 8.84 -11.00 16.34
N ILE A 161 9.64 -10.75 17.39
CA ILE A 161 9.31 -11.15 18.75
C ILE A 161 8.02 -10.47 19.23
N VAL A 162 7.85 -9.19 18.94
CA VAL A 162 6.63 -8.43 19.32
C VAL A 162 5.38 -9.05 18.69
N PHE A 163 5.42 -9.35 17.39
CA PHE A 163 4.32 -10.02 16.70
C PHE A 163 4.06 -11.43 17.29
N LYS A 164 5.13 -12.19 17.53
CA LYS A 164 4.99 -13.54 18.10
C LYS A 164 4.35 -13.52 19.49
N ILE A 165 4.73 -12.58 20.35
CA ILE A 165 4.12 -12.41 21.68
C ILE A 165 2.65 -11.99 21.53
N ALA A 166 2.33 -11.09 20.57
CA ALA A 166 0.95 -10.71 20.32
C ALA A 166 0.11 -11.92 19.90
N ASP A 167 0.59 -12.73 18.96
CA ASP A 167 -0.09 -13.95 18.50
C ASP A 167 -0.28 -14.96 19.64
N ASP A 168 0.76 -15.24 20.43
CA ASP A 168 0.70 -16.21 21.52
C ASP A 168 -0.25 -15.78 22.65
N ARG A 169 -0.50 -14.47 22.78
CA ARG A 169 -1.46 -13.89 23.72
C ARG A 169 -2.84 -13.62 23.13
N GLY A 170 -3.03 -13.85 21.83
CA GLY A 170 -4.28 -13.56 21.13
C GLY A 170 -4.59 -12.06 21.04
N LEU A 171 -3.55 -11.19 21.08
CA LEU A 171 -3.68 -9.75 20.98
C LEU A 171 -3.67 -9.31 19.51
N LEU A 172 -4.75 -8.68 19.06
CA LEU A 172 -4.87 -8.22 17.68
C LEU A 172 -4.07 -6.94 17.47
N LEU A 173 -3.23 -6.93 16.44
CA LEU A 173 -2.51 -5.74 15.99
C LEU A 173 -3.25 -5.16 14.78
N ILE A 174 -4.18 -4.26 15.02
CA ILE A 174 -5.05 -3.68 13.98
C ILE A 174 -4.42 -2.43 13.40
N ASP A 175 -4.01 -1.51 14.25
CA ASP A 175 -3.48 -0.22 13.84
C ASP A 175 -2.14 0.14 14.50
N MET A 176 -1.68 1.36 14.27
CA MET A 176 -0.39 1.83 14.77
C MET A 176 -0.38 2.01 16.30
N LYS A 177 -1.53 2.33 16.94
CA LYS A 177 -1.60 2.45 18.39
C LYS A 177 -1.38 1.11 19.09
N ASP A 178 -1.92 0.02 18.51
CA ASP A 178 -1.71 -1.34 18.99
C ASP A 178 -0.24 -1.73 18.99
N LEU A 179 0.42 -1.52 17.84
CA LEU A 179 1.83 -1.88 17.69
C LEU A 179 2.72 -1.06 18.63
N ARG A 180 2.45 0.23 18.80
CA ARG A 180 3.22 1.09 19.70
C ARG A 180 3.07 0.69 21.15
N LEU A 181 1.85 0.39 21.60
CA LEU A 181 1.62 -0.06 22.96
C LEU A 181 2.21 -1.44 23.19
N MET A 182 2.08 -2.34 22.21
CA MET A 182 2.69 -3.67 22.28
C MET A 182 4.21 -3.61 22.38
N LEU A 183 4.87 -2.72 21.62
CA LEU A 183 6.32 -2.46 21.73
C LEU A 183 6.71 -1.97 23.12
N ASP A 184 5.94 -1.04 23.70
CA ASP A 184 6.16 -0.53 25.05
C ASP A 184 5.97 -1.62 26.10
N TYR A 185 4.91 -2.42 25.97
CA TYR A 185 4.62 -3.57 26.83
C TYR A 185 5.77 -4.59 26.83
N VAL A 186 6.23 -4.97 25.63
CA VAL A 186 7.34 -5.93 25.46
C VAL A 186 8.66 -5.37 26.03
N ALA A 187 8.93 -4.08 25.85
CA ALA A 187 10.12 -3.42 26.41
C ALA A 187 10.09 -3.40 27.95
N LYS A 188 8.94 -3.07 28.56
CA LYS A 188 8.78 -3.03 30.02
C LYS A 188 8.92 -4.42 30.66
N ASN A 189 8.45 -5.45 29.98
CA ASN A 189 8.48 -6.84 30.45
C ASN A 189 9.60 -7.69 29.80
N ALA A 190 10.64 -7.05 29.22
CA ALA A 190 11.69 -7.73 28.46
C ALA A 190 12.37 -8.88 29.22
N LYS A 191 12.53 -8.77 30.53
CA LYS A 191 13.14 -9.83 31.36
C LYS A 191 12.32 -11.12 31.37
N GLU A 192 11.02 -11.01 31.34
CA GLU A 192 10.10 -12.15 31.30
C GLU A 192 10.17 -12.87 29.95
N PHE A 193 10.22 -12.09 28.88
CA PHE A 193 10.20 -12.60 27.51
C PHE A 193 11.55 -13.12 27.01
N THR A 194 12.67 -12.62 27.56
CA THR A 194 14.01 -12.94 27.08
C THR A 194 14.32 -14.44 27.10
N THR A 195 13.85 -15.18 28.10
CA THR A 195 14.10 -16.62 28.21
C THR A 195 13.40 -17.42 27.11
N THR A 196 12.21 -17.00 26.70
CA THR A 196 11.37 -17.73 25.72
C THR A 196 11.60 -17.27 24.28
N TYR A 197 11.76 -15.95 24.06
CA TYR A 197 11.76 -15.36 22.71
C TYR A 197 13.14 -14.77 22.31
N GLY A 198 14.07 -14.63 23.24
CA GLY A 198 15.38 -14.06 23.01
C GLY A 198 15.52 -12.62 23.51
N ASN A 199 16.70 -12.04 23.28
CA ASN A 199 17.05 -10.74 23.84
C ASN A 199 16.28 -9.60 23.19
N ILE A 200 15.64 -8.78 24.02
CA ILE A 200 14.86 -7.59 23.61
C ILE A 200 15.61 -6.34 24.08
N SER A 201 16.25 -5.65 23.15
CA SER A 201 17.02 -4.44 23.44
C SER A 201 16.10 -3.21 23.49
N ALA A 202 16.14 -2.45 24.58
CA ALA A 202 15.43 -1.17 24.70
C ALA A 202 15.88 -0.15 23.61
N VAL A 203 17.14 -0.22 23.16
CA VAL A 203 17.65 0.62 22.08
C VAL A 203 16.95 0.28 20.76
N SER A 204 16.76 -1.01 20.48
CA SER A 204 16.05 -1.47 19.27
C SER A 204 14.58 -1.08 19.31
N VAL A 205 13.90 -1.27 20.45
CA VAL A 205 12.50 -0.83 20.60
C VAL A 205 12.37 0.68 20.38
N GLY A 206 13.25 1.49 20.99
CA GLY A 206 13.25 2.94 20.80
C GLY A 206 13.52 3.37 19.35
N ALA A 207 14.33 2.60 18.59
CA ALA A 207 14.54 2.85 17.17
C ALA A 207 13.28 2.54 16.35
N ILE A 208 12.61 1.42 16.61
CA ILE A 208 11.35 1.04 15.95
C ILE A 208 10.27 2.11 16.23
N GLN A 209 10.10 2.53 17.50
CA GLN A 209 9.13 3.56 17.86
C GLN A 209 9.37 4.88 17.15
N ARG A 210 10.63 5.32 16.98
CA ARG A 210 10.95 6.55 16.21
C ARG A 210 10.60 6.39 14.74
N ALA A 211 10.88 5.23 14.14
CA ALA A 211 10.52 4.95 12.75
C ALA A 211 8.99 4.95 12.55
N LEU A 212 8.22 4.39 13.50
CA LEU A 212 6.76 4.43 13.49
C LEU A 212 6.23 5.86 13.57
N LEU A 213 6.77 6.72 14.44
CA LEU A 213 6.37 8.12 14.53
C LEU A 213 6.61 8.89 13.21
N THR A 214 7.72 8.60 12.53
CA THR A 214 8.00 9.19 11.22
C THR A 214 6.96 8.74 10.20
N LEU A 215 6.63 7.46 10.19
CA LEU A 215 5.65 6.88 9.26
C LEU A 215 4.23 7.42 9.52
N GLU A 216 3.84 7.59 10.79
CA GLU A 216 2.57 8.24 11.17
C GLU A 216 2.50 9.69 10.66
N ALA A 217 3.60 10.45 10.80
CA ALA A 217 3.67 11.82 10.29
C ALA A 217 3.54 11.91 8.75
N GLU A 218 3.84 10.82 8.04
CA GLU A 218 3.66 10.67 6.59
C GLU A 218 2.23 10.19 6.21
N GLY A 219 1.32 10.02 7.18
CA GLY A 219 -0.08 9.66 6.99
C GLY A 219 -0.38 8.16 6.97
N ALA A 220 0.56 7.32 7.39
CA ALA A 220 0.33 5.88 7.45
C ALA A 220 -0.71 5.46 8.50
N ASP A 221 -1.02 6.33 9.46
CA ASP A 221 -2.13 6.16 10.40
C ASP A 221 -3.49 5.98 9.71
N LYS A 222 -3.66 6.53 8.50
CA LYS A 222 -4.88 6.36 7.69
C LYS A 222 -4.91 5.04 6.93
N PHE A 223 -3.74 4.48 6.66
CA PHE A 223 -3.62 3.21 5.97
C PHE A 223 -3.84 2.01 6.90
N PHE A 224 -3.38 2.09 8.17
CA PHE A 224 -3.55 1.00 9.11
C PHE A 224 -4.86 1.13 9.89
N GLY A 225 -5.68 0.07 9.86
CA GLY A 225 -6.95 0.03 10.58
C GLY A 225 -8.01 -0.83 9.94
N GLU A 226 -9.21 -0.75 10.48
CA GLU A 226 -10.39 -1.49 9.99
C GLU A 226 -11.47 -0.52 9.46
N PRO A 227 -12.33 -1.00 8.51
CA PRO A 227 -12.31 -2.33 7.91
C PRO A 227 -11.11 -2.52 6.99
N ALA A 228 -10.44 -3.68 7.11
CA ALA A 228 -9.39 -4.07 6.19
C ALA A 228 -9.96 -4.35 4.80
N PHE A 229 -9.19 -4.02 3.76
CA PHE A 229 -9.62 -4.20 2.39
C PHE A 229 -9.69 -5.68 2.01
N ASN A 230 -10.77 -6.06 1.36
CA ASN A 230 -10.94 -7.39 0.81
C ASN A 230 -10.52 -7.44 -0.66
N VAL A 231 -9.43 -8.14 -0.97
CA VAL A 231 -8.88 -8.22 -2.35
C VAL A 231 -9.87 -8.82 -3.37
N TYR A 232 -10.89 -9.58 -2.94
CA TYR A 232 -11.94 -10.09 -3.83
C TYR A 232 -12.82 -8.98 -4.39
N ASP A 233 -12.84 -7.78 -3.79
CA ASP A 233 -13.55 -6.63 -4.33
C ASP A 233 -12.92 -6.09 -5.62
N PHE A 234 -11.64 -6.40 -5.87
CA PHE A 234 -10.99 -6.10 -7.15
C PHE A 234 -11.36 -7.06 -8.28
N LEU A 235 -11.92 -8.22 -7.97
CA LEU A 235 -12.23 -9.27 -8.95
C LEU A 235 -13.66 -9.19 -9.50
N GLN A 236 -14.35 -8.10 -9.24
CA GLN A 236 -15.76 -7.96 -9.58
C GLN A 236 -15.96 -7.55 -11.04
N THR A 237 -17.10 -7.94 -11.58
CA THR A 237 -17.59 -7.53 -12.89
C THR A 237 -18.94 -6.84 -12.77
N GLU A 238 -19.27 -5.99 -13.73
CA GLU A 238 -20.56 -5.31 -13.82
C GLU A 238 -21.06 -5.31 -15.27
N GLY A 239 -22.29 -5.79 -15.50
CA GLY A 239 -22.85 -5.90 -16.84
C GLY A 239 -22.04 -6.78 -17.82
N GLY A 240 -21.26 -7.75 -17.31
CA GLY A 240 -20.36 -8.58 -18.11
C GLY A 240 -18.98 -7.95 -18.36
N HIS A 241 -18.77 -6.70 -17.96
CA HIS A 241 -17.49 -5.99 -18.07
C HIS A 241 -16.67 -6.12 -16.79
N GLY A 242 -15.35 -6.21 -16.90
CA GLY A 242 -14.43 -6.14 -15.76
C GLY A 242 -14.40 -4.74 -15.18
N ILE A 243 -14.43 -4.62 -13.85
CA ILE A 243 -14.41 -3.32 -13.18
C ILE A 243 -12.99 -2.75 -13.19
N MET A 244 -12.87 -1.46 -13.51
CA MET A 244 -11.63 -0.70 -13.41
C MET A 244 -11.47 -0.18 -11.98
N ASN A 245 -10.50 -0.70 -11.24
CA ASN A 245 -10.18 -0.29 -9.88
C ASN A 245 -9.04 0.74 -9.96
N VAL A 246 -9.36 2.01 -9.81
CA VAL A 246 -8.40 3.12 -9.96
C VAL A 246 -7.98 3.62 -8.58
N LEU A 247 -6.71 3.45 -8.23
CA LEU A 247 -6.11 4.00 -7.01
C LEU A 247 -5.61 5.41 -7.28
N ALA A 248 -6.14 6.40 -6.57
CA ALA A 248 -5.55 7.74 -6.51
C ALA A 248 -4.22 7.66 -5.76
N ALA A 249 -3.12 7.79 -6.49
CA ALA A 249 -1.76 7.60 -5.97
C ALA A 249 -0.91 8.89 -5.99
N ASP A 250 -1.52 10.04 -6.28
CA ASP A 250 -0.86 11.36 -6.35
C ASP A 250 -0.19 11.73 -5.01
N LYS A 251 -0.85 11.52 -3.88
CA LYS A 251 -0.28 11.73 -2.55
C LYS A 251 0.69 10.63 -2.13
N LEU A 252 0.41 9.38 -2.49
CA LEU A 252 1.32 8.25 -2.21
C LEU A 252 2.67 8.41 -2.91
N MET A 253 2.69 9.04 -4.10
CA MET A 253 3.91 9.34 -4.85
C MET A 253 4.90 10.21 -4.05
N LEU A 254 4.42 11.04 -3.13
CA LEU A 254 5.26 11.86 -2.27
C LEU A 254 6.05 11.01 -1.25
N ASN A 255 5.61 9.77 -1.01
CA ASN A 255 6.32 8.80 -0.17
C ASN A 255 6.58 7.49 -0.92
N PRO A 256 7.68 7.39 -1.68
CA PRO A 256 7.99 6.19 -2.48
C PRO A 256 8.09 4.89 -1.66
N LYS A 257 8.50 4.97 -0.39
CA LYS A 257 8.58 3.79 0.49
C LYS A 257 7.19 3.28 0.84
N LEU A 258 6.28 4.17 1.23
CA LEU A 258 4.90 3.80 1.53
C LEU A 258 4.22 3.23 0.28
N TYR A 259 4.38 3.88 -0.88
CA TYR A 259 3.84 3.42 -2.15
C TYR A 259 4.33 2.01 -2.51
N SER A 260 5.64 1.79 -2.53
CA SER A 260 6.21 0.49 -2.91
C SER A 260 5.85 -0.62 -1.91
N THR A 261 5.77 -0.30 -0.61
CA THR A 261 5.38 -1.28 0.41
C THR A 261 3.89 -1.60 0.34
N PHE A 262 3.05 -0.59 0.12
CA PHE A 262 1.62 -0.78 -0.11
C PHE A 262 1.37 -1.72 -1.30
N LEU A 263 2.00 -1.46 -2.44
CA LEU A 263 1.82 -2.30 -3.63
C LEU A 263 2.36 -3.72 -3.44
N LEU A 264 3.48 -3.86 -2.74
CA LEU A 264 4.01 -5.18 -2.41
C LEU A 264 3.08 -5.94 -1.46
N TRP A 265 2.53 -5.26 -0.45
CA TRP A 265 1.52 -5.85 0.43
C TRP A 265 0.31 -6.31 -0.39
N LEU A 266 -0.24 -5.45 -1.25
CA LEU A 266 -1.41 -5.76 -2.07
C LEU A 266 -1.18 -6.97 -2.98
N LEU A 267 -0.04 -7.02 -3.68
CA LEU A 267 0.33 -8.17 -4.52
C LEU A 267 0.55 -9.44 -3.68
N SER A 268 1.13 -9.30 -2.47
CA SER A 268 1.36 -10.43 -1.57
C SER A 268 0.03 -10.97 -1.01
N GLU A 269 -0.92 -10.07 -0.72
CA GLU A 269 -2.25 -10.42 -0.27
C GLU A 269 -3.03 -11.19 -1.35
N LEU A 270 -2.98 -10.71 -2.59
CA LEU A 270 -3.54 -11.45 -3.73
C LEU A 270 -2.91 -12.83 -3.89
N TYR A 271 -1.59 -12.94 -3.76
CA TYR A 271 -0.93 -14.23 -3.82
C TYR A 271 -1.40 -15.18 -2.71
N THR A 272 -1.59 -14.67 -1.50
CA THR A 272 -1.99 -15.47 -0.34
C THR A 272 -3.47 -15.87 -0.40
N GLN A 273 -4.35 -14.95 -0.78
CA GLN A 273 -5.80 -15.14 -0.74
C GLN A 273 -6.33 -15.89 -1.96
N LEU A 274 -5.74 -15.68 -3.15
CA LEU A 274 -6.25 -16.29 -4.35
C LEU A 274 -5.82 -17.77 -4.49
N PRO A 275 -6.74 -18.65 -4.92
CA PRO A 275 -6.39 -20.03 -5.25
C PRO A 275 -5.54 -20.09 -6.52
N GLU A 276 -4.71 -21.11 -6.65
CA GLU A 276 -4.02 -21.42 -7.90
C GLU A 276 -5.02 -21.86 -8.97
N VAL A 277 -4.82 -21.39 -10.22
CA VAL A 277 -5.80 -21.57 -11.29
C VAL A 277 -5.25 -22.20 -12.56
N GLY A 278 -3.99 -22.53 -12.64
CA GLY A 278 -3.39 -23.08 -13.85
C GLY A 278 -3.46 -22.12 -15.06
N ASP A 279 -3.48 -22.68 -16.28
CA ASP A 279 -3.59 -21.91 -17.51
C ASP A 279 -5.07 -21.61 -17.81
N MET A 280 -5.45 -20.33 -17.66
CA MET A 280 -6.79 -19.82 -17.96
C MET A 280 -6.82 -19.16 -19.34
N GLU A 281 -7.99 -19.16 -19.99
CA GLU A 281 -8.21 -18.45 -21.26
C GLU A 281 -8.08 -16.92 -21.12
N LEU A 282 -8.47 -16.40 -19.95
CA LEU A 282 -8.36 -14.99 -19.60
C LEU A 282 -7.85 -14.84 -18.16
N PRO A 283 -7.08 -13.80 -17.84
CA PRO A 283 -6.66 -13.52 -16.47
C PRO A 283 -7.85 -13.25 -15.53
N LYS A 284 -7.64 -13.46 -14.24
CA LYS A 284 -8.60 -13.03 -13.20
C LYS A 284 -8.52 -11.54 -12.91
N LEU A 285 -7.33 -10.96 -13.03
CA LEU A 285 -7.06 -9.57 -12.72
C LEU A 285 -5.80 -9.11 -13.45
N ILE A 286 -5.82 -7.88 -13.94
CA ILE A 286 -4.64 -7.21 -14.50
C ILE A 286 -4.27 -6.01 -13.64
N PHE A 287 -3.00 -5.92 -13.28
CA PHE A 287 -2.40 -4.75 -12.62
C PHE A 287 -1.64 -3.88 -13.61
N PHE A 288 -1.94 -2.59 -13.62
CA PHE A 288 -1.17 -1.58 -14.31
C PHE A 288 -0.46 -0.68 -13.29
N PHE A 289 0.85 -0.65 -13.32
CA PHE A 289 1.66 0.26 -12.53
C PHE A 289 2.19 1.37 -13.42
N ASP A 290 1.50 2.51 -13.41
CA ASP A 290 2.01 3.72 -14.08
C ASP A 290 3.19 4.29 -13.31
N GLU A 291 4.10 4.96 -14.03
CA GLU A 291 5.38 5.49 -13.51
C GLU A 291 6.16 4.43 -12.68
N ALA A 292 6.25 3.21 -13.21
CA ALA A 292 6.81 2.05 -12.51
C ALA A 292 8.22 2.26 -11.95
N HIS A 293 8.98 3.23 -12.49
CA HIS A 293 10.28 3.62 -11.94
C HIS A 293 10.21 4.02 -10.45
N MET A 294 9.06 4.51 -9.97
CA MET A 294 8.88 4.87 -8.57
C MET A 294 8.91 3.68 -7.61
N LEU A 295 8.59 2.47 -8.10
CA LEU A 295 8.67 1.24 -7.31
C LEU A 295 10.11 0.82 -7.01
N PHE A 296 11.04 1.21 -7.87
CA PHE A 296 12.42 0.75 -7.83
C PHE A 296 13.41 1.85 -7.42
N LYS A 297 12.98 3.12 -7.50
CA LYS A 297 13.81 4.25 -7.11
C LYS A 297 14.04 4.26 -5.60
N ASP A 298 15.28 4.41 -5.18
CA ASP A 298 15.70 4.46 -3.77
C ASP A 298 15.24 3.24 -2.94
N THR A 299 14.93 2.14 -3.62
CA THR A 299 14.41 0.91 -3.02
C THR A 299 15.55 -0.05 -2.70
N SER A 300 15.51 -0.69 -1.52
CA SER A 300 16.52 -1.68 -1.14
C SER A 300 16.49 -2.90 -2.06
N LYS A 301 17.67 -3.51 -2.31
CA LYS A 301 17.77 -4.74 -3.11
C LYS A 301 16.81 -5.83 -2.60
N ALA A 302 16.70 -6.00 -1.30
CA ALA A 302 15.82 -6.99 -0.68
C ALA A 302 14.33 -6.75 -1.01
N LEU A 303 13.90 -5.50 -1.19
CA LEU A 303 12.54 -5.18 -1.60
C LEU A 303 12.33 -5.46 -3.10
N VAL A 304 13.32 -5.13 -3.95
CA VAL A 304 13.30 -5.47 -5.38
C VAL A 304 13.21 -6.99 -5.58
N ASP A 305 14.03 -7.76 -4.87
CA ASP A 305 14.04 -9.24 -4.94
C ASP A 305 12.66 -9.81 -4.52
N LYS A 306 12.00 -9.17 -3.53
CA LYS A 306 10.66 -9.60 -3.10
C LYS A 306 9.59 -9.25 -4.11
N ILE A 307 9.64 -8.07 -4.72
CA ILE A 307 8.73 -7.67 -5.82
C ILE A 307 8.88 -8.67 -6.98
N GLU A 308 10.12 -9.00 -7.37
CA GLU A 308 10.39 -10.01 -8.40
C GLU A 308 9.76 -11.36 -8.04
N GLN A 309 9.99 -11.85 -6.82
CA GLN A 309 9.40 -13.09 -6.35
C GLN A 309 7.88 -13.09 -6.45
N VAL A 310 7.22 -12.02 -5.97
CA VAL A 310 5.77 -11.92 -5.95
C VAL A 310 5.20 -11.85 -7.37
N ILE A 311 5.81 -11.07 -8.28
CA ILE A 311 5.41 -11.00 -9.69
C ILE A 311 5.44 -12.39 -10.33
N ARG A 312 6.51 -13.15 -10.09
CA ARG A 312 6.61 -14.54 -10.59
C ARG A 312 5.50 -15.43 -10.07
N LEU A 313 5.14 -15.28 -8.79
CA LEU A 313 4.18 -16.16 -8.13
C LEU A 313 2.72 -15.81 -8.44
N VAL A 314 2.35 -14.53 -8.56
CA VAL A 314 0.94 -14.12 -8.80
C VAL A 314 0.41 -14.58 -10.15
N ARG A 315 1.31 -14.90 -11.09
CA ARG A 315 0.93 -15.49 -12.36
C ARG A 315 0.14 -16.80 -12.18
N SER A 316 0.56 -17.70 -11.27
CA SER A 316 -0.15 -18.96 -10.98
C SER A 316 -1.55 -18.73 -10.41
N LYS A 317 -1.83 -17.53 -9.92
CA LYS A 317 -3.13 -17.08 -9.41
C LYS A 317 -4.02 -16.44 -10.49
N GLY A 318 -3.53 -16.39 -11.74
CA GLY A 318 -4.23 -15.77 -12.86
C GLY A 318 -4.10 -14.23 -12.88
N VAL A 319 -3.11 -13.66 -12.21
CA VAL A 319 -2.88 -12.21 -12.16
C VAL A 319 -1.78 -11.81 -13.13
N GLY A 320 -2.07 -10.86 -14.03
CA GLY A 320 -1.09 -10.22 -14.91
C GLY A 320 -0.63 -8.87 -14.35
N VAL A 321 0.65 -8.53 -14.56
CA VAL A 321 1.23 -7.27 -14.13
C VAL A 321 1.85 -6.56 -15.32
N TYR A 322 1.45 -5.31 -15.55
CA TYR A 322 1.95 -4.46 -16.63
C TYR A 322 2.60 -3.22 -16.03
N PHE A 323 3.88 -3.04 -16.33
CA PHE A 323 4.60 -1.83 -15.93
C PHE A 323 4.56 -0.80 -17.05
N VAL A 324 4.27 0.45 -16.68
CA VAL A 324 4.31 1.60 -17.58
C VAL A 324 5.42 2.53 -17.11
N THR A 325 6.40 2.84 -17.97
CA THR A 325 7.56 3.63 -17.58
C THR A 325 8.12 4.44 -18.75
N GLN A 326 9.01 5.38 -18.46
CA GLN A 326 9.60 6.26 -19.47
C GLN A 326 10.84 5.66 -20.14
N SER A 327 11.57 4.80 -19.44
CA SER A 327 12.77 4.13 -19.95
C SER A 327 12.75 2.64 -19.63
N PRO A 328 13.18 1.77 -20.56
CA PRO A 328 13.34 0.34 -20.25
C PRO A 328 14.33 0.07 -19.11
N ASP A 329 15.31 0.94 -18.91
CA ASP A 329 16.32 0.83 -17.84
C ASP A 329 15.74 1.11 -16.44
N ASP A 330 14.51 1.63 -16.35
CA ASP A 330 13.84 1.87 -15.06
C ASP A 330 13.44 0.57 -14.36
N ILE A 331 13.31 -0.51 -15.12
CA ILE A 331 12.90 -1.82 -14.60
C ILE A 331 14.13 -2.70 -14.39
N PRO A 332 14.35 -3.23 -13.19
CA PRO A 332 15.44 -4.18 -12.92
C PRO A 332 15.40 -5.37 -13.90
N GLU A 333 16.59 -5.78 -14.38
CA GLU A 333 16.74 -6.82 -15.41
C GLU A 333 16.03 -8.13 -15.05
N ALA A 334 16.11 -8.54 -13.77
CA ALA A 334 15.47 -9.74 -13.27
C ALA A 334 13.93 -9.71 -13.43
N ILE A 335 13.32 -8.53 -13.28
CA ILE A 335 11.89 -8.30 -13.49
C ILE A 335 11.60 -8.17 -14.98
N ALA A 336 12.38 -7.36 -15.70
CA ALA A 336 12.20 -7.14 -17.14
C ALA A 336 12.22 -8.44 -17.95
N GLY A 337 13.00 -9.44 -17.53
CA GLY A 337 13.05 -10.78 -18.10
C GLY A 337 11.74 -11.58 -17.97
N GLN A 338 10.81 -11.17 -17.08
CA GLN A 338 9.52 -11.82 -16.88
C GLN A 338 8.38 -11.15 -17.66
N LEU A 339 8.63 -9.95 -18.25
CA LEU A 339 7.64 -9.16 -18.97
C LEU A 339 7.60 -9.60 -20.42
N GLY A 340 6.76 -10.60 -20.72
CA GLY A 340 6.69 -11.24 -22.03
C GLY A 340 6.01 -10.38 -23.10
N ASN A 341 5.01 -9.58 -22.72
CA ASN A 341 4.25 -8.72 -23.63
C ASN A 341 4.84 -7.32 -23.64
N ARG A 342 5.35 -6.86 -24.80
CA ARG A 342 6.13 -5.62 -24.88
C ARG A 342 5.54 -4.64 -25.86
N ILE A 343 5.36 -3.39 -25.42
CA ILE A 343 4.96 -2.24 -26.21
C ILE A 343 5.96 -1.13 -25.95
N LEU A 344 6.69 -0.72 -26.99
CA LEU A 344 7.71 0.31 -26.90
C LEU A 344 7.35 1.47 -27.83
N HIS A 345 6.95 2.59 -27.24
CA HIS A 345 6.79 3.87 -27.94
C HIS A 345 8.12 4.54 -28.20
N GLY A 346 8.09 5.64 -28.96
CA GLY A 346 9.28 6.39 -29.30
C GLY A 346 10.11 6.77 -28.07
N LEU A 347 11.40 6.50 -28.15
CA LEU A 347 12.39 6.97 -27.19
C LEU A 347 13.15 8.15 -27.79
N ARG A 348 13.62 9.04 -26.94
CA ARG A 348 14.52 10.13 -27.32
C ARG A 348 15.93 9.77 -26.86
N ALA A 349 16.94 10.04 -27.69
CA ALA A 349 18.32 9.68 -27.41
C ALA A 349 19.27 10.85 -27.73
N TYR A 350 19.30 11.83 -26.84
CA TYR A 350 20.16 13.02 -26.96
C TYR A 350 21.56 12.79 -26.39
N THR A 351 21.71 11.81 -25.50
CA THR A 351 22.98 11.51 -24.82
C THR A 351 23.50 10.12 -25.22
N PRO A 352 24.84 9.87 -25.12
CA PRO A 352 25.39 8.55 -25.37
C PRO A 352 24.79 7.45 -24.49
N LYS A 353 24.38 7.77 -23.26
CA LYS A 353 23.68 6.85 -22.37
C LYS A 353 22.34 6.44 -22.94
N GLU A 354 21.53 7.41 -23.37
CA GLU A 354 20.20 7.16 -23.96
C GLU A 354 20.31 6.37 -25.28
N GLN A 355 21.32 6.65 -26.11
CA GLN A 355 21.59 5.85 -27.32
C GLN A 355 21.90 4.40 -26.98
N LYS A 356 22.66 4.15 -25.90
CA LYS A 356 22.93 2.80 -25.40
C LYS A 356 21.64 2.11 -24.95
N THR A 357 20.76 2.82 -24.24
CA THR A 357 19.45 2.32 -23.81
C THR A 357 18.57 1.95 -25.00
N VAL A 358 18.50 2.80 -26.05
CA VAL A 358 17.75 2.49 -27.28
C VAL A 358 18.28 1.22 -27.95
N ARG A 359 19.61 1.08 -28.04
CA ARG A 359 20.24 -0.11 -28.61
C ARG A 359 19.92 -1.36 -27.81
N ALA A 360 20.04 -1.29 -26.48
CA ALA A 360 19.69 -2.40 -25.58
C ALA A 360 18.21 -2.77 -25.72
N ALA A 361 17.30 -1.78 -25.76
CA ALA A 361 15.87 -2.03 -25.97
C ALA A 361 15.59 -2.72 -27.31
N ALA A 362 16.23 -2.28 -28.39
CA ALA A 362 16.06 -2.90 -29.71
C ALA A 362 16.47 -4.38 -29.73
N GLN A 363 17.52 -4.74 -28.99
CA GLN A 363 18.02 -6.11 -28.88
C GLN A 363 17.09 -7.05 -28.08
N THR A 364 16.16 -6.52 -27.30
CA THR A 364 15.20 -7.33 -26.55
C THR A 364 14.04 -7.85 -27.41
N PHE A 365 13.88 -7.36 -28.62
CA PHE A 365 12.83 -7.78 -29.56
C PHE A 365 13.34 -8.87 -30.50
N ARG A 366 12.43 -9.76 -30.91
CA ARG A 366 12.67 -10.62 -32.06
C ARG A 366 12.62 -9.77 -33.33
N ALA A 367 13.78 -9.58 -33.96
CA ALA A 367 13.96 -8.66 -35.08
C ALA A 367 13.01 -8.91 -36.25
N ASN A 368 12.48 -7.83 -36.82
CA ASN A 368 11.72 -7.86 -38.07
C ASN A 368 12.68 -7.66 -39.25
N PRO A 369 12.66 -8.52 -40.27
CA PRO A 369 13.56 -8.38 -41.42
C PRO A 369 13.27 -7.15 -42.27
N ASN A 370 12.09 -6.55 -42.15
CA ASN A 370 11.63 -5.45 -43.02
C ASN A 370 12.12 -4.07 -42.55
N PHE A 371 12.59 -3.92 -41.31
CA PHE A 371 13.11 -2.65 -40.79
C PHE A 371 14.17 -2.82 -39.70
N ASN A 372 14.98 -1.76 -39.53
CA ASN A 372 15.93 -1.70 -38.44
C ASN A 372 15.23 -1.25 -37.14
N THR A 373 15.18 -2.11 -36.14
CA THR A 373 14.47 -1.88 -34.86
C THR A 373 15.02 -0.65 -34.12
N GLU A 374 16.35 -0.48 -34.04
CA GLU A 374 17.00 0.66 -33.34
C GLU A 374 16.60 2.00 -34.00
N ARG A 375 16.61 2.06 -35.33
CA ARG A 375 16.21 3.25 -36.09
C ARG A 375 14.71 3.51 -35.94
N ALA A 376 13.89 2.46 -36.01
CA ALA A 376 12.44 2.58 -35.88
C ALA A 376 12.04 3.18 -34.53
N ILE A 377 12.67 2.80 -33.41
CA ILE A 377 12.40 3.37 -32.07
C ILE A 377 12.53 4.89 -32.05
N LEU A 378 13.51 5.46 -32.76
CA LEU A 378 13.76 6.90 -32.81
C LEU A 378 12.82 7.66 -33.76
N GLU A 379 12.20 6.94 -34.69
CA GLU A 379 11.32 7.51 -35.75
C GLU A 379 9.82 7.36 -35.42
N LEU A 380 9.45 6.65 -34.31
CA LEU A 380 8.05 6.48 -33.95
C LEU A 380 7.38 7.82 -33.65
N GLY A 381 6.22 8.01 -34.27
CA GLY A 381 5.33 9.14 -33.99
C GLY A 381 4.48 8.93 -32.72
N THR A 382 3.74 9.97 -32.32
CA THR A 382 2.79 9.88 -31.21
C THR A 382 1.68 8.86 -31.53
N GLY A 383 1.47 7.91 -30.62
CA GLY A 383 0.51 6.82 -30.78
C GLY A 383 0.98 5.69 -31.72
N GLU A 384 2.25 5.71 -32.14
CA GLU A 384 2.91 4.56 -32.75
C GLU A 384 3.75 3.82 -31.71
N ALA A 385 3.93 2.53 -31.89
CA ALA A 385 4.75 1.70 -31.02
C ALA A 385 5.37 0.52 -31.78
N LEU A 386 6.47 0.00 -31.26
CA LEU A 386 6.95 -1.32 -31.57
C LEU A 386 6.29 -2.31 -30.61
N ILE A 387 5.64 -3.33 -31.15
CA ILE A 387 4.87 -4.30 -30.38
C ILE A 387 5.38 -5.72 -30.64
N SER A 388 5.59 -6.46 -29.56
CA SER A 388 5.86 -7.90 -29.59
C SER A 388 5.10 -8.55 -28.44
N PHE A 389 4.03 -9.22 -28.76
CA PHE A 389 3.26 -10.04 -27.81
C PHE A 389 3.71 -11.49 -27.89
N LEU A 390 3.29 -12.29 -26.92
CA LEU A 390 3.52 -13.73 -26.93
C LEU A 390 2.49 -14.42 -27.83
N ASP A 391 2.93 -15.39 -28.61
CA ASP A 391 2.06 -16.29 -29.34
C ASP A 391 1.38 -17.31 -28.39
N GLU A 392 0.50 -18.14 -28.92
CA GLU A 392 -0.21 -19.17 -28.15
C GLU A 392 0.69 -20.18 -27.43
N LYS A 393 1.93 -20.32 -27.87
CA LYS A 393 2.95 -21.21 -27.28
C LYS A 393 3.82 -20.48 -26.26
N GLY A 394 3.61 -19.16 -26.08
CA GLY A 394 4.37 -18.32 -25.17
C GLY A 394 5.72 -17.85 -25.74
N ALA A 395 5.92 -17.96 -27.04
CA ALA A 395 7.11 -17.43 -27.71
C ALA A 395 6.87 -15.97 -28.15
N PRO A 396 7.88 -15.07 -28.04
CA PRO A 396 7.76 -13.71 -28.54
C PRO A 396 7.53 -13.67 -30.06
N CYS A 397 6.49 -12.97 -30.50
CA CYS A 397 6.27 -12.68 -31.92
C CYS A 397 7.36 -11.76 -32.49
N ILE A 398 7.52 -11.78 -33.82
CA ILE A 398 8.34 -10.79 -34.53
C ILE A 398 7.82 -9.40 -34.20
N VAL A 399 8.73 -8.45 -33.93
CA VAL A 399 8.33 -7.08 -33.62
C VAL A 399 7.68 -6.41 -34.81
N GLU A 400 6.55 -5.75 -34.58
CA GLU A 400 5.84 -4.96 -35.57
C GLU A 400 5.80 -3.49 -35.19
N ARG A 401 5.95 -2.59 -36.20
CA ARG A 401 5.65 -1.16 -36.04
C ARG A 401 4.16 -0.96 -36.26
N ALA A 402 3.47 -0.45 -35.26
CA ALA A 402 2.03 -0.37 -35.28
C ALA A 402 1.50 0.96 -34.74
N LYS A 403 0.29 1.30 -35.14
CA LYS A 403 -0.50 2.39 -34.58
C LYS A 403 -1.41 1.81 -33.49
N ILE A 404 -1.34 2.37 -32.29
CA ILE A 404 -2.21 1.99 -31.18
C ILE A 404 -3.64 2.47 -31.47
N LEU A 405 -4.64 1.68 -31.11
CA LEU A 405 -6.03 2.08 -31.13
C LEU A 405 -6.25 3.36 -30.30
N PHE A 406 -7.33 4.06 -30.55
CA PHE A 406 -7.79 5.12 -29.67
C PHE A 406 -8.73 4.56 -28.61
N PRO A 407 -8.75 5.12 -27.38
CA PRO A 407 -9.66 4.68 -26.34
C PRO A 407 -11.10 5.10 -26.65
N LEU A 408 -12.04 4.28 -26.24
CA LEU A 408 -13.48 4.57 -26.36
C LEU A 408 -14.00 5.36 -25.17
N SER A 409 -13.25 5.38 -24.08
CA SER A 409 -13.49 6.21 -22.91
C SER A 409 -12.81 7.58 -23.02
N GLN A 410 -13.11 8.47 -22.07
CA GLN A 410 -12.53 9.80 -22.01
C GLN A 410 -11.04 9.76 -21.73
N ILE A 411 -10.26 10.50 -22.53
CA ILE A 411 -8.84 10.76 -22.26
C ILE A 411 -8.72 11.89 -21.25
N GLY A 412 -7.89 11.71 -20.22
CA GLY A 412 -7.63 12.70 -19.18
C GLY A 412 -8.56 12.57 -17.95
N ALA A 413 -8.43 13.51 -17.02
CA ALA A 413 -9.12 13.46 -15.74
C ALA A 413 -10.63 13.75 -15.84
N ILE A 414 -11.39 13.17 -14.91
CA ILE A 414 -12.78 13.56 -14.65
C ILE A 414 -12.84 14.70 -13.64
N THR A 415 -14.01 15.35 -13.51
CA THR A 415 -14.23 16.36 -12.46
C THR A 415 -14.41 15.70 -11.09
N ASP A 416 -14.23 16.51 -10.04
CA ASP A 416 -14.43 16.04 -8.65
C ASP A 416 -15.89 15.63 -8.42
N GLU A 417 -16.86 16.33 -9.03
CA GLU A 417 -18.29 16.00 -8.94
C GLU A 417 -18.59 14.63 -9.57
N GLN A 418 -18.03 14.36 -10.76
CA GLN A 418 -18.17 13.06 -11.41
C GLN A 418 -17.56 11.95 -10.57
N ARG A 419 -16.37 12.19 -10.00
CA ARG A 419 -15.69 11.24 -9.10
C ARG A 419 -16.55 10.94 -7.87
N GLN A 420 -17.06 11.97 -7.19
CA GLN A 420 -17.91 11.81 -6.02
C GLN A 420 -19.23 11.09 -6.33
N GLN A 421 -19.80 11.34 -7.50
CA GLN A 421 -20.99 10.63 -7.94
C GLN A 421 -20.72 9.13 -8.10
N LEU A 422 -19.59 8.75 -8.76
CA LEU A 422 -19.20 7.36 -8.96
C LEU A 422 -18.90 6.66 -7.63
N ILE A 423 -18.19 7.33 -6.69
CA ILE A 423 -17.94 6.78 -5.36
C ILE A 423 -19.27 6.49 -4.63
N ARG A 424 -20.21 7.44 -4.63
CA ARG A 424 -21.51 7.28 -3.93
C ARG A 424 -22.43 6.24 -4.58
N SER A 425 -22.33 6.03 -5.89
CA SER A 425 -23.11 5.01 -6.61
C SER A 425 -22.46 3.63 -6.58
N SER A 426 -21.23 3.52 -6.11
CA SER A 426 -20.51 2.26 -5.99
C SER A 426 -21.19 1.32 -4.99
N ARG A 427 -21.21 0.01 -5.28
CA ARG A 427 -21.68 -1.02 -4.35
C ARG A 427 -20.86 -1.13 -3.07
N LEU A 428 -19.64 -0.58 -3.07
CA LEU A 428 -18.73 -0.56 -1.91
C LEU A 428 -19.02 0.63 -0.98
N TYR A 429 -19.84 1.61 -1.43
CA TYR A 429 -20.14 2.78 -0.63
C TYR A 429 -20.83 2.40 0.69
N GLY A 430 -20.28 2.88 1.80
CA GLY A 430 -20.70 2.52 3.15
C GLY A 430 -19.97 1.31 3.76
N THR A 431 -19.19 0.57 2.96
CA THR A 431 -18.39 -0.57 3.46
C THR A 431 -17.07 -0.12 4.06
N TYR A 432 -16.35 0.76 3.36
CA TYR A 432 -14.99 1.17 3.74
C TYR A 432 -14.89 2.58 4.30
N GLU A 433 -15.88 3.45 4.13
CA GLU A 433 -15.83 4.87 4.52
C GLU A 433 -15.77 5.05 6.04
N LYS A 434 -16.49 4.21 6.79
CA LYS A 434 -16.51 4.30 8.24
C LYS A 434 -15.45 3.36 8.82
N SER A 435 -14.42 3.95 9.43
CA SER A 435 -13.53 3.19 10.29
C SER A 435 -14.28 2.73 11.55
N PHE A 436 -13.98 1.55 12.02
CA PHE A 436 -14.40 1.08 13.34
C PHE A 436 -13.17 0.56 14.08
N ASP A 437 -13.22 0.71 15.37
CA ASP A 437 -12.17 0.32 16.28
C ASP A 437 -12.76 -0.72 17.23
N ARG A 438 -12.39 -1.97 17.05
CA ARG A 438 -12.81 -3.07 17.95
C ARG A 438 -11.77 -3.28 19.03
N GLU A 439 -12.11 -4.04 20.03
CA GLU A 439 -11.17 -4.44 21.07
C GLU A 439 -9.94 -5.10 20.46
N SER A 440 -8.78 -4.53 20.71
CA SER A 440 -7.50 -4.88 20.13
C SER A 440 -6.41 -4.98 21.22
N ALA A 441 -5.15 -5.10 20.82
CA ALA A 441 -4.03 -5.11 21.76
C ALA A 441 -4.00 -3.86 22.65
N TYR A 442 -4.40 -2.72 22.13
CA TYR A 442 -4.40 -1.46 22.87
C TYR A 442 -5.37 -1.52 24.07
N GLU A 443 -6.64 -1.85 23.85
CA GLU A 443 -7.67 -1.87 24.89
C GLU A 443 -7.34 -2.89 25.97
N VAL A 444 -6.90 -4.09 25.56
CA VAL A 444 -6.54 -5.17 26.49
C VAL A 444 -5.34 -4.77 27.36
N LEU A 445 -4.26 -4.27 26.76
CA LEU A 445 -3.06 -3.89 27.51
C LEU A 445 -3.28 -2.68 28.40
N VAL A 446 -4.10 -1.69 27.99
CA VAL A 446 -4.49 -0.56 28.84
C VAL A 446 -5.29 -1.03 30.04
N ALA A 447 -6.24 -1.94 29.86
CA ALA A 447 -7.02 -2.51 30.96
C ALA A 447 -6.13 -3.27 31.96
N GLU A 448 -5.20 -4.11 31.46
CA GLU A 448 -4.23 -4.82 32.27
C GLU A 448 -3.33 -3.88 33.10
N GLN A 449 -2.83 -2.79 32.44
CA GLN A 449 -2.03 -1.79 33.14
C GLN A 449 -2.81 -1.09 34.25
N GLN A 450 -4.06 -0.70 33.99
CA GLN A 450 -4.92 -0.08 35.02
C GLN A 450 -5.22 -1.02 36.18
N GLU A 451 -5.45 -2.31 35.91
CA GLU A 451 -5.64 -3.29 36.98
C GLU A 451 -4.38 -3.51 37.80
N ALA A 452 -3.22 -3.61 37.15
CA ALA A 452 -1.93 -3.73 37.81
C ALA A 452 -1.64 -2.51 38.72
N GLU A 453 -1.91 -1.30 38.25
CA GLU A 453 -1.77 -0.07 39.03
C GLU A 453 -2.72 -0.06 40.24
N LYS A 454 -3.98 -0.46 40.04
CA LYS A 454 -4.95 -0.57 41.16
C LYS A 454 -4.53 -1.59 42.21
N ARG A 455 -3.97 -2.73 41.77
CA ARG A 455 -3.42 -3.75 42.69
C ARG A 455 -2.21 -3.22 43.47
N ALA A 456 -1.26 -2.60 42.74
CA ALA A 456 -0.08 -2.00 43.37
C ALA A 456 -0.44 -0.87 44.36
N GLN A 457 -1.44 -0.06 44.07
CA GLN A 457 -1.94 0.97 44.99
C GLN A 457 -2.55 0.35 46.24
N LYS A 458 -3.39 -0.70 46.09
CA LYS A 458 -3.97 -1.40 47.24
C LYS A 458 -2.90 -2.07 48.11
N GLU A 459 -1.93 -2.75 47.50
CA GLU A 459 -0.82 -3.38 48.23
C GLU A 459 0.02 -2.34 48.98
N ALA A 460 0.32 -1.20 48.35
CA ALA A 460 1.05 -0.09 48.98
C ALA A 460 0.26 0.52 50.15
N GLU A 461 -1.07 0.67 50.04
CA GLU A 461 -1.92 1.12 51.14
C GLU A 461 -1.97 0.10 52.29
N GLU A 462 -2.08 -1.19 51.97
CA GLU A 462 -2.08 -2.25 53.00
C GLU A 462 -0.72 -2.33 53.69
N GLU A 463 0.38 -2.23 52.94
CA GLU A 463 1.72 -2.20 53.54
C GLU A 463 1.93 -0.95 54.40
N ALA A 464 1.44 0.21 53.98
CA ALA A 464 1.48 1.45 54.77
C ALA A 464 0.67 1.27 56.10
N LYS A 465 -0.54 0.69 56.02
CA LYS A 465 -1.38 0.42 57.20
C LYS A 465 -0.71 -0.60 58.12
N ARG A 466 -0.01 -1.60 57.56
CA ARG A 466 0.73 -2.60 58.38
C ARG A 466 1.92 -1.95 59.07
N LYS A 467 2.71 -1.14 58.39
CA LYS A 467 3.83 -0.40 58.97
C LYS A 467 3.36 0.58 60.05
N GLU A 468 2.23 1.23 59.87
CA GLU A 468 1.64 2.14 60.87
C GLU A 468 1.16 1.37 62.11
N LYS A 469 0.54 0.17 61.94
CA LYS A 469 0.17 -0.69 63.06
C LYS A 469 1.39 -1.19 63.83
N GLU A 470 2.42 -1.67 63.13
CA GLU A 470 3.68 -2.10 63.76
C GLU A 470 4.39 -0.95 64.51
N ALA A 471 4.36 0.27 63.95
CA ALA A 471 4.91 1.45 64.60
C ALA A 471 4.13 1.79 65.88
N LYS A 472 2.78 1.74 65.81
CA LYS A 472 1.91 1.97 66.99
C LYS A 472 2.09 0.90 68.05
N GLU A 473 2.28 -0.36 67.70
CA GLU A 473 2.57 -1.46 68.64
C GLU A 473 3.94 -1.31 69.29
N LYS A 474 4.98 -0.94 68.50
CA LYS A 474 6.32 -0.65 69.03
C LYS A 474 6.30 0.54 69.97
N GLU A 475 5.53 1.59 69.69
CA GLU A 475 5.35 2.75 70.55
C GLU A 475 4.60 2.38 71.81
N LYS A 476 3.55 1.56 71.75
CA LYS A 476 2.85 1.04 72.92
C LYS A 476 3.75 0.16 73.81
N ALA A 477 4.53 -0.76 73.16
CA ALA A 477 5.48 -1.60 73.88
C ALA A 477 6.63 -0.78 74.49
N ALA A 478 7.08 0.30 73.86
CA ALA A 478 8.06 1.23 74.43
C ALA A 478 7.48 1.98 75.67
N LYS A 479 6.23 2.46 75.58
CA LYS A 479 5.52 3.13 76.68
C LYS A 479 5.22 2.21 77.82
N GLU A 480 4.93 0.94 77.58
CA GLU A 480 4.79 -0.09 78.64
C GLU A 480 6.11 -0.44 79.35
N LYS A 481 7.20 -0.55 78.54
CA LYS A 481 8.55 -0.72 79.13
C LYS A 481 9.01 0.49 79.92
N GLU A 482 8.64 1.71 79.55
CA GLU A 482 8.89 2.91 80.36
C GLU A 482 8.05 2.97 81.61
N LYS A 483 6.74 2.58 81.55
CA LYS A 483 5.89 2.48 82.73
C LYS A 483 6.35 1.39 83.65
N SER A 484 6.88 0.24 83.21
CA SER A 484 7.46 -0.80 84.04
C SER A 484 8.80 -0.37 84.67
N LYS A 485 9.62 0.41 83.99
CA LYS A 485 10.86 0.99 84.52
C LYS A 485 10.60 2.10 85.56
N SER A 486 9.49 2.85 85.46
CA SER A 486 9.14 3.92 86.40
C SER A 486 8.60 3.38 87.72
N LYS A 487 8.12 2.10 87.78
CA LYS A 487 7.72 1.44 89.01
C LYS A 487 8.88 0.81 89.78
N SER A 488 10.09 0.73 89.21
CA SER A 488 11.23 0.07 89.91
C SER A 488 12.36 1.07 90.32
N LYS A 489 12.18 2.37 90.21
CA LYS A 489 13.19 3.35 90.66
C LYS A 489 12.56 4.50 91.45
N LYS A 490 12.19 4.23 92.71
CA LYS A 490 12.39 5.21 93.78
C LYS A 490 13.84 5.04 94.24
N LYS A 491 14.76 5.84 93.78
CA LYS A 491 15.99 6.38 94.37
C LYS A 491 16.98 6.81 93.28
N SER A 492 17.16 8.01 93.20
CA SER A 492 18.38 8.86 93.16
C SER A 492 18.28 9.98 92.16
N THR A 493 18.32 11.14 92.73
CA THR A 493 18.51 12.47 92.14
C THR A 493 19.87 12.52 91.45
N ALA A 494 19.93 12.62 90.13
CA ALA A 494 20.99 13.26 89.36
C ALA A 494 20.88 12.77 87.90
N GLN A 495 20.26 13.59 87.03
CA GLN A 495 20.57 13.73 85.56
C GLN A 495 19.40 14.42 84.81
N LYS A 496 19.27 15.68 85.12
CA LYS A 496 18.57 16.62 84.28
C LYS A 496 19.63 17.30 83.37
N ALA A 497 19.99 16.68 82.29
CA ALA A 497 20.75 17.39 81.22
C ALA A 497 21.06 16.50 80.00
N VAL A 498 20.13 15.76 79.36
CA VAL A 498 20.37 15.18 78.00
C VAL A 498 19.07 15.02 77.18
N GLU A 499 18.04 15.76 77.43
CA GLU A 499 16.72 15.54 76.79
C GLU A 499 16.34 16.68 75.79
N LYS A 500 17.32 17.26 75.12
CA LYS A 500 17.01 18.32 74.16
C LYS A 500 17.58 18.18 72.73
N THR A 501 18.11 16.97 72.35
CA THR A 501 18.80 16.83 71.05
C THR A 501 18.25 15.71 70.14
N ILE A 502 17.19 14.97 70.50
CA ILE A 502 16.69 13.84 69.66
C ILE A 502 15.36 14.12 68.95
N ASN A 503 14.65 15.22 69.25
CA ASN A 503 13.33 15.46 68.63
C ASN A 503 13.37 16.31 67.34
N THR A 504 14.55 16.64 66.76
CA THR A 504 14.63 17.49 65.59
C THR A 504 15.00 16.73 64.31
N THR A 505 15.42 15.48 64.38
CA THR A 505 15.87 14.71 63.21
C THR A 505 14.80 13.81 62.57
N ALA A 506 13.75 13.47 63.30
CA ALA A 506 12.70 12.53 62.78
C ALA A 506 11.62 13.24 61.93
N THR A 507 11.46 14.57 62.04
CA THR A 507 10.43 15.32 61.30
C THR A 507 10.92 15.85 59.93
N THR A 508 12.25 15.86 59.70
CA THR A 508 12.82 16.39 58.45
C THR A 508 12.96 15.32 57.37
N PHE A 509 13.15 14.06 57.76
CA PHE A 509 13.31 12.94 56.82
C PHE A 509 11.97 12.47 56.21
N GLY A 510 10.86 12.55 56.93
CA GLY A 510 9.53 12.19 56.44
C GLY A 510 8.91 13.16 55.42
N ARG A 511 9.36 14.44 55.45
CA ARG A 511 8.85 15.48 54.52
C ARG A 511 9.60 15.56 53.18
N GLN A 512 10.82 15.03 53.09
CA GLN A 512 11.60 15.05 51.85
C GLN A 512 11.31 13.86 50.93
N LEU A 513 10.97 12.69 51.48
CA LEU A 513 10.58 11.51 50.67
C LEU A 513 9.18 11.64 50.03
N GLY A 514 8.22 12.28 50.71
CA GLY A 514 6.87 12.49 50.17
C GLY A 514 6.80 13.50 49.00
N LYS A 515 7.74 14.46 48.92
CA LYS A 515 7.76 15.48 47.84
C LYS A 515 8.48 15.02 46.57
N SER A 516 9.36 14.01 46.66
CA SER A 516 10.11 13.49 45.51
C SER A 516 9.29 12.53 44.69
N ILE A 517 8.45 11.70 45.32
CA ILE A 517 7.60 10.74 44.62
C ILE A 517 6.39 11.43 43.94
N PHE A 518 5.86 12.50 44.57
CA PHE A 518 4.72 13.23 43.97
C PHE A 518 5.06 14.10 42.75
N ARG A 519 6.31 14.52 42.60
CA ARG A 519 6.76 15.30 41.43
C ARG A 519 7.11 14.44 40.23
N SER A 520 7.42 13.16 40.38
CA SER A 520 7.77 12.25 39.29
C SER A 520 6.52 11.69 38.56
N ILE A 521 5.36 11.65 39.22
CA ILE A 521 4.13 11.04 38.67
C ILE A 521 3.21 12.07 37.99
N LEU A 522 3.26 13.36 38.39
CA LEU A 522 2.36 14.39 37.85
C LEU A 522 3.01 15.33 36.79
N GLY A 523 4.29 15.18 36.53
CA GLY A 523 5.02 16.03 35.57
C GLY A 523 4.90 15.62 34.10
N GLY A 524 4.33 14.45 33.80
CA GLY A 524 4.29 13.85 32.46
C GLY A 524 2.96 13.98 31.69
N ILE A 525 1.87 14.43 32.32
CA ILE A 525 0.52 14.33 31.73
C ILE A 525 -0.07 15.68 31.25
N PHE A 526 0.52 16.83 31.63
CA PHE A 526 0.02 18.13 31.14
C PHE A 526 1.15 18.98 30.53
N LYS A 527 1.53 18.69 29.30
CA LYS A 527 1.93 19.72 28.32
C LYS A 527 1.53 19.25 26.92
N LYS A 528 0.69 20.07 26.34
CA LYS A 528 0.07 20.06 25.01
C LYS A 528 0.81 19.31 23.93
#